data_aee3fb45d0b718588f55dd11793e5f5c
#
_entry.id   aee3fb45d0b718588f55dd11793e5f5c
#
_cell.length_a   1.000
_cell.length_b   1.000
_cell.length_c   1.000
_cell.angle_alpha   90.00
_cell.angle_beta   90.00
_cell.angle_gamma   90.00
#
_symmetry.space_group_name_H-M   'P 1'
#
loop_
_entity.id
_entity.type
_entity.pdbx_description
1 polymer ?
#
loop_
_entity_poly.entity_id
_entity_poly.type
_entity_poly.pdbx_seq_one_letter_code
_entity_poly.pdbx_strand_id
1 'polypeptide(L)'
;MEEKILRRWQDTPEIRKIDEESRTVEFVASDNSVDTYGTVIPVDKWDLTRFANNGVIGYMHDVYGNSWTKSPDPDDVIGKGVAFIEDEKLIVRITFEPKELNEKADKIFRKLQFGSLHAVSVGFRATKKGHMGDEERGEDPKVYYYAGQELLEVSVVNIPSNANALKRSIEEERAGWEYEEKAEQPEVETDVTAEAPADYTSTIARARALMAQIN
;
A
#
# COMPACT_ATOMS: atom_id res chain seq x y z
N MET A 1 32.37 -4.35 -18.05
CA MET A 1 30.97 -4.62 -17.62
C MET A 1 30.76 -4.19 -16.14
N GLU A 2 31.74 -4.31 -15.26
CA GLU A 2 31.63 -3.88 -13.85
C GLU A 2 31.54 -2.37 -13.64
N GLU A 3 32.20 -1.54 -14.47
CA GLU A 3 32.16 -0.07 -14.32
C GLU A 3 30.77 0.54 -14.62
N LYS A 4 29.96 -0.11 -15.44
CA LYS A 4 28.59 0.35 -15.79
C LYS A 4 27.58 0.08 -14.68
N ILE A 5 27.83 -0.95 -13.88
CA ILE A 5 26.99 -1.31 -12.72
C ILE A 5 27.25 -0.36 -11.55
N LEU A 6 28.53 -0.07 -11.28
CA LEU A 6 28.94 0.85 -10.21
C LEU A 6 28.45 2.29 -10.44
N ARG A 7 28.45 2.79 -11.69
CA ARG A 7 27.91 4.12 -12.00
C ARG A 7 26.39 4.23 -11.80
N ARG A 8 25.63 3.15 -12.00
CA ARG A 8 24.18 3.13 -11.76
C ARG A 8 23.77 3.30 -10.28
N TRP A 9 24.67 2.98 -9.35
CA TRP A 9 24.46 3.20 -7.91
C TRP A 9 24.90 4.60 -7.44
N GLN A 10 25.68 5.32 -8.24
CA GLN A 10 26.13 6.68 -7.93
C GLN A 10 25.22 7.78 -8.48
N ASP A 11 24.39 7.48 -9.48
CA ASP A 11 23.39 8.39 -10.04
C ASP A 11 21.98 8.10 -9.48
N THR A 12 21.85 7.82 -8.18
CA THR A 12 20.54 7.79 -7.53
C THR A 12 19.93 9.17 -7.66
N PRO A 13 18.79 9.36 -8.36
CA PRO A 13 18.13 10.65 -8.42
C PRO A 13 17.87 11.12 -6.99
N GLU A 14 18.24 12.35 -6.69
CA GLU A 14 17.98 12.97 -5.40
C GLU A 14 16.55 12.64 -4.96
N ILE A 15 16.42 12.05 -3.80
CA ILE A 15 15.15 11.79 -3.11
C ILE A 15 14.51 13.17 -2.83
N ARG A 16 13.81 13.72 -3.82
CA ARG A 16 13.36 15.13 -3.80
C ARG A 16 12.25 15.43 -2.81
N LYS A 17 11.72 14.42 -2.07
CA LYS A 17 10.58 14.64 -1.15
C LYS A 17 10.65 13.90 0.18
N ILE A 18 11.83 13.56 0.66
CA ILE A 18 12.06 13.35 2.10
C ILE A 18 12.71 14.61 2.62
N ASP A 19 12.00 15.34 3.46
CA ASP A 19 12.59 16.38 4.28
C ASP A 19 13.04 15.74 5.59
N GLU A 20 14.34 15.54 5.70
CA GLU A 20 14.95 14.88 6.88
C GLU A 20 14.81 15.72 8.14
N GLU A 21 14.88 17.03 8.02
CA GLU A 21 14.77 17.95 9.16
C GLU A 21 13.34 17.97 9.71
N SER A 22 12.36 18.07 8.85
CA SER A 22 10.93 18.02 9.25
C SER A 22 10.38 16.61 9.38
N ARG A 23 11.16 15.58 9.03
CA ARG A 23 10.73 14.16 9.01
C ARG A 23 9.47 13.93 8.17
N THR A 24 9.39 14.62 7.03
CA THR A 24 8.19 14.64 6.19
C THR A 24 8.41 13.87 4.91
N VAL A 25 7.44 13.02 4.53
CA VAL A 25 7.43 12.23 3.30
C VAL A 25 6.08 12.39 2.62
N GLU A 26 6.10 12.50 1.30
CA GLU A 26 4.89 12.60 0.49
C GLU A 26 4.65 11.33 -0.32
N PHE A 27 3.39 10.88 -0.36
CA PHE A 27 2.96 9.67 -1.05
C PHE A 27 1.79 9.95 -1.98
N VAL A 28 1.72 9.21 -3.09
CA VAL A 28 0.44 8.89 -3.70
C VAL A 28 -0.23 7.86 -2.78
N ALA A 29 -1.42 8.14 -2.27
CA ALA A 29 -2.11 7.22 -1.37
C ALA A 29 -3.20 6.41 -2.08
N SER A 30 -3.76 6.95 -3.17
CA SER A 30 -4.73 6.27 -4.04
C SER A 30 -4.83 6.98 -5.38
N ASP A 31 -5.22 6.26 -6.42
CA ASP A 31 -5.59 6.78 -7.73
C ASP A 31 -6.82 6.01 -8.27
N ASN A 32 -7.17 6.28 -9.55
CA ASN A 32 -8.32 5.64 -10.21
C ASN A 32 -8.03 4.22 -10.74
N SER A 33 -6.88 3.61 -10.44
CA SER A 33 -6.57 2.24 -10.88
C SER A 33 -7.33 1.19 -10.09
N VAL A 34 -7.45 -0.01 -10.68
CA VAL A 34 -8.04 -1.17 -9.98
C VAL A 34 -7.05 -1.67 -8.94
N ASP A 35 -7.51 -1.82 -7.71
CA ASP A 35 -6.72 -2.34 -6.61
C ASP A 35 -6.69 -3.89 -6.58
N THR A 36 -5.95 -4.46 -5.63
CA THR A 36 -5.81 -5.92 -5.47
C THR A 36 -7.09 -6.64 -5.05
N TYR A 37 -8.11 -5.90 -4.62
CA TYR A 37 -9.44 -6.42 -4.29
C TYR A 37 -10.40 -6.42 -5.49
N GLY A 38 -9.96 -5.92 -6.65
CA GLY A 38 -10.81 -5.74 -7.82
C GLY A 38 -11.76 -4.57 -7.66
N THR A 39 -11.32 -3.51 -6.99
CA THR A 39 -12.12 -2.31 -6.78
C THR A 39 -11.45 -1.06 -7.30
N VAL A 40 -12.26 -0.07 -7.67
CA VAL A 40 -11.82 1.30 -7.97
C VAL A 40 -12.37 2.23 -6.89
N ILE A 41 -11.51 3.07 -6.34
CA ILE A 41 -11.84 4.13 -5.39
C ILE A 41 -11.70 5.47 -6.11
N PRO A 42 -12.77 6.01 -6.73
CA PRO A 42 -12.68 7.21 -7.57
C PRO A 42 -12.16 8.41 -6.77
N VAL A 43 -11.12 9.06 -7.30
CA VAL A 43 -10.42 10.14 -6.60
C VAL A 43 -11.30 11.36 -6.34
N ASP A 44 -12.23 11.66 -7.24
CA ASP A 44 -13.19 12.77 -7.13
C ASP A 44 -14.31 12.54 -6.08
N LYS A 45 -14.35 11.36 -5.45
CA LYS A 45 -15.38 10.98 -4.48
C LYS A 45 -14.88 10.93 -3.03
N TRP A 46 -13.63 11.31 -2.79
CA TRP A 46 -13.08 11.35 -1.43
C TRP A 46 -13.67 12.47 -0.59
N ASP A 47 -14.17 12.11 0.60
CA ASP A 47 -14.42 13.06 1.69
C ASP A 47 -13.21 13.04 2.63
N LEU A 48 -12.47 14.13 2.65
CA LEU A 48 -11.25 14.32 3.45
C LEU A 48 -11.51 15.06 4.76
N THR A 49 -12.75 15.46 5.04
CA THR A 49 -13.10 16.35 6.17
C THR A 49 -12.67 15.76 7.52
N ARG A 50 -12.94 14.47 7.75
CA ARG A 50 -12.54 13.80 8.99
C ARG A 50 -11.03 13.73 9.12
N PHE A 51 -10.35 13.33 8.06
CA PHE A 51 -8.88 13.21 8.06
C PHE A 51 -8.20 14.56 8.24
N ALA A 52 -8.74 15.63 7.68
CA ALA A 52 -8.23 16.99 7.89
C ALA A 52 -8.28 17.43 9.36
N ASN A 53 -9.29 16.96 10.11
CA ASN A 53 -9.43 17.26 11.54
C ASN A 53 -8.57 16.34 12.42
N ASN A 54 -8.31 15.11 11.99
CA ASN A 54 -7.55 14.10 12.74
C ASN A 54 -6.79 13.18 11.76
N GLY A 55 -5.70 13.68 11.20
CA GLY A 55 -4.88 13.01 10.20
C GLY A 55 -4.03 11.87 10.77
N VAL A 56 -4.67 10.76 11.14
CA VAL A 56 -4.03 9.60 11.75
C VAL A 56 -3.17 8.86 10.75
N ILE A 57 -1.90 8.66 11.10
CA ILE A 57 -0.94 7.85 10.34
C ILE A 57 -0.55 6.63 11.16
N GLY A 58 -0.72 5.45 10.56
CA GLY A 58 -0.44 4.16 11.17
C GLY A 58 0.64 3.35 10.45
N TYR A 59 0.83 2.13 10.96
CA TYR A 59 1.60 1.08 10.29
C TYR A 59 0.76 -0.19 10.22
N MET A 60 0.59 -0.74 8.99
CA MET A 60 -0.17 -1.98 8.74
C MET A 60 -1.62 -1.95 9.25
N HIS A 61 -2.25 -0.76 9.31
CA HIS A 61 -3.61 -0.54 9.83
C HIS A 61 -3.81 -0.88 11.32
N ASP A 62 -2.72 -0.91 12.10
CA ASP A 62 -2.74 -1.29 13.52
C ASP A 62 -3.40 -0.25 14.44
N VAL A 63 -3.70 0.95 13.94
CA VAL A 63 -4.26 2.08 14.72
C VAL A 63 -5.61 1.78 15.38
N TYR A 64 -6.33 0.80 14.89
CA TYR A 64 -7.60 0.35 15.48
C TYR A 64 -7.41 -0.65 16.63
N GLY A 65 -6.18 -1.17 16.82
CA GLY A 65 -5.94 -2.32 17.66
C GLY A 65 -6.63 -3.58 17.12
N ASN A 66 -6.52 -4.66 17.87
CA ASN A 66 -7.26 -5.89 17.61
C ASN A 66 -7.99 -6.29 18.91
N SER A 67 -9.31 -6.19 18.91
CA SER A 67 -10.14 -6.46 20.08
C SER A 67 -9.96 -7.85 20.70
N TRP A 68 -9.35 -8.79 19.95
CA TRP A 68 -9.11 -10.15 20.39
C TRP A 68 -7.71 -10.37 20.99
N THR A 69 -6.69 -9.64 20.52
CA THR A 69 -5.29 -9.91 20.88
C THR A 69 -4.50 -8.69 21.29
N LYS A 70 -4.94 -7.48 20.93
CA LYS A 70 -4.19 -6.25 21.14
C LYS A 70 -5.13 -5.08 21.38
N SER A 71 -5.00 -4.44 22.54
CA SER A 71 -5.60 -3.11 22.78
C SER A 71 -4.90 -2.07 21.89
N PRO A 72 -5.59 -1.00 21.48
CA PRO A 72 -4.95 0.12 20.82
C PRO A 72 -3.78 0.65 21.67
N ASP A 73 -2.64 0.89 21.02
CA ASP A 73 -1.44 1.44 21.63
C ASP A 73 -1.22 2.85 21.04
N PRO A 74 -0.96 3.88 21.84
CA PRO A 74 -0.66 5.21 21.30
C PRO A 74 0.52 5.18 20.33
N ASP A 75 1.50 4.30 20.51
CA ASP A 75 2.65 4.14 19.61
C ASP A 75 2.30 3.49 18.26
N ASP A 76 1.06 3.00 18.08
CA ASP A 76 0.57 2.57 16.77
C ASP A 76 0.24 3.76 15.85
N VAL A 77 0.07 4.95 16.40
CA VAL A 77 0.05 6.22 15.65
C VAL A 77 1.48 6.69 15.49
N ILE A 78 2.01 6.63 14.26
CA ILE A 78 3.42 6.89 13.96
C ILE A 78 3.69 8.31 13.45
N GLY A 79 2.65 9.13 13.33
CA GLY A 79 2.76 10.48 12.82
C GLY A 79 1.41 11.12 12.52
N LYS A 80 1.46 12.27 11.90
CA LYS A 80 0.30 13.03 11.42
C LYS A 80 0.36 13.26 9.92
N GLY A 81 -0.81 13.29 9.27
CA GLY A 81 -0.93 13.46 7.84
C GLY A 81 -1.81 14.62 7.42
N VAL A 82 -1.52 15.14 6.22
CA VAL A 82 -2.39 16.06 5.48
C VAL A 82 -2.67 15.41 4.13
N ALA A 83 -3.94 15.26 3.78
CA ALA A 83 -4.40 14.69 2.53
C ALA A 83 -5.01 15.75 1.61
N PHE A 84 -4.75 15.66 0.31
CA PHE A 84 -5.30 16.53 -0.71
C PHE A 84 -5.35 15.82 -2.07
N ILE A 85 -6.14 16.36 -3.00
CA ILE A 85 -6.23 15.83 -4.36
C ILE A 85 -5.34 16.69 -5.27
N GLU A 86 -4.50 16.03 -6.05
CA GLU A 86 -3.62 16.64 -7.05
C GLU A 86 -3.47 15.69 -8.25
N ASP A 87 -3.63 16.16 -9.47
CA ASP A 87 -3.44 15.40 -10.71
C ASP A 87 -4.16 14.04 -10.71
N GLU A 88 -5.46 14.06 -10.35
CA GLU A 88 -6.30 12.87 -10.23
C GLU A 88 -5.75 11.77 -9.30
N LYS A 89 -4.96 12.17 -8.30
CA LYS A 89 -4.40 11.30 -7.26
C LYS A 89 -4.75 11.85 -5.87
N LEU A 90 -4.98 10.94 -4.93
CA LEU A 90 -5.00 11.27 -3.51
C LEU A 90 -3.56 11.31 -3.01
N ILE A 91 -3.10 12.49 -2.65
CA ILE A 91 -1.77 12.71 -2.09
C ILE A 91 -1.86 12.83 -0.58
N VAL A 92 -0.92 12.20 0.12
CA VAL A 92 -0.79 12.34 1.57
C VAL A 92 0.64 12.73 1.92
N ARG A 93 0.76 13.86 2.64
CA ARG A 93 2.02 14.31 3.24
C ARG A 93 2.02 13.88 4.70
N ILE A 94 3.01 13.06 5.07
CA ILE A 94 3.15 12.47 6.40
C ILE A 94 4.33 13.10 7.11
N THR A 95 4.12 13.62 8.33
CA THR A 95 5.18 14.03 9.25
C THR A 95 5.29 12.98 10.34
N PHE A 96 6.42 12.28 10.40
CA PHE A 96 6.67 11.21 11.37
C PHE A 96 7.07 11.75 12.74
N GLU A 97 6.61 11.08 13.80
CA GLU A 97 7.01 11.38 15.17
C GLU A 97 8.53 11.19 15.36
N PRO A 98 9.16 12.04 16.19
CA PRO A 98 10.58 11.91 16.49
C PRO A 98 10.85 10.68 17.36
N LYS A 99 12.12 10.23 17.37
CA LYS A 99 12.53 9.02 18.09
C LYS A 99 12.22 9.07 19.58
N GLU A 100 12.38 10.24 20.18
CA GLU A 100 12.16 10.48 21.61
C GLU A 100 10.70 10.30 22.02
N LEU A 101 9.77 10.43 21.08
CA LEU A 101 8.34 10.24 21.29
C LEU A 101 7.91 8.82 20.91
N ASN A 102 8.44 8.28 19.78
CA ASN A 102 8.01 7.00 19.23
C ASN A 102 9.14 6.30 18.47
N GLU A 103 9.75 5.29 19.07
CA GLU A 103 10.83 4.51 18.43
C GLU A 103 10.35 3.71 17.20
N LYS A 104 9.06 3.29 17.19
CA LYS A 104 8.45 2.60 16.05
C LYS A 104 8.36 3.54 14.83
N ALA A 105 7.92 4.78 15.06
CA ALA A 105 7.88 5.81 14.03
C ALA A 105 9.26 6.12 13.46
N ASP A 106 10.28 6.26 14.31
CA ASP A 106 11.65 6.49 13.87
C ASP A 106 12.19 5.34 13.02
N LYS A 107 11.95 4.10 13.43
CA LYS A 107 12.37 2.91 12.68
C LYS A 107 11.71 2.85 11.30
N ILE A 108 10.42 3.19 11.21
CA ILE A 108 9.67 3.22 9.94
C ILE A 108 10.21 4.33 9.05
N PHE A 109 10.42 5.54 9.58
CA PHE A 109 10.99 6.67 8.84
C PHE A 109 12.36 6.34 8.24
N ARG A 110 13.27 5.72 9.01
CA ARG A 110 14.59 5.27 8.51
C ARG A 110 14.47 4.20 7.42
N LYS A 111 13.46 3.32 7.50
CA LYS A 111 13.20 2.34 6.44
C LYS A 111 12.70 2.99 5.16
N LEU A 112 11.93 4.07 5.27
CA LEU A 112 11.51 4.88 4.12
C LEU A 112 12.69 5.64 3.50
N GLN A 113 13.63 6.13 4.31
CA GLN A 113 14.89 6.75 3.83
C GLN A 113 15.76 5.70 3.12
N PHE A 114 15.93 4.53 3.70
CA PHE A 114 16.70 3.42 3.14
C PHE A 114 16.03 2.82 1.89
N GLY A 115 14.70 3.00 1.70
CA GLY A 115 13.94 2.48 0.57
C GLY A 115 13.38 1.06 0.76
N SER A 116 13.56 0.41 1.93
CA SER A 116 12.96 -0.91 2.19
C SER A 116 11.46 -0.84 2.51
N LEU A 117 10.94 0.34 2.84
CA LEU A 117 9.52 0.68 2.85
C LEU A 117 9.32 1.86 1.91
N HIS A 118 8.24 1.85 1.14
CA HIS A 118 7.95 2.91 0.17
C HIS A 118 6.47 3.03 -0.19
N ALA A 119 5.61 2.30 0.49
CA ALA A 119 4.19 2.20 0.16
C ALA A 119 3.30 2.59 1.33
N VAL A 120 2.09 3.10 0.99
CA VAL A 120 1.01 3.37 1.93
C VAL A 120 -0.27 2.69 1.48
N SER A 121 -1.22 2.59 2.40
CA SER A 121 -2.58 2.12 2.14
C SER A 121 -3.56 2.98 2.91
N VAL A 122 -4.74 3.21 2.34
CA VAL A 122 -5.80 4.01 2.93
C VAL A 122 -6.78 3.14 3.71
N GLY A 123 -7.12 3.58 4.93
CA GLY A 123 -8.28 3.08 5.65
C GLY A 123 -9.45 4.05 5.46
N PHE A 124 -10.56 3.54 4.94
CA PHE A 124 -11.71 4.38 4.59
C PHE A 124 -13.04 3.71 4.91
N ARG A 125 -14.10 4.50 4.91
CA ARG A 125 -15.48 4.06 5.03
C ARG A 125 -16.25 4.45 3.79
N ALA A 126 -16.92 3.49 3.14
CA ALA A 126 -17.86 3.79 2.07
C ALA A 126 -19.05 4.61 2.63
N THR A 127 -19.33 5.74 2.02
CA THR A 127 -20.42 6.65 2.41
C THR A 127 -21.64 6.53 1.51
N LYS A 128 -21.45 5.95 0.32
CA LYS A 128 -22.50 5.66 -0.65
C LYS A 128 -22.33 4.26 -1.21
N LYS A 129 -23.43 3.62 -1.58
CA LYS A 129 -23.41 2.32 -2.24
C LYS A 129 -22.81 2.48 -3.63
N GLY A 130 -21.74 1.73 -3.90
CA GLY A 130 -21.12 1.62 -5.22
C GLY A 130 -21.88 0.66 -6.15
N HIS A 131 -21.27 0.32 -7.28
CA HIS A 131 -21.86 -0.54 -8.31
C HIS A 131 -20.77 -1.43 -8.94
N MET A 132 -21.19 -2.53 -9.54
CA MET A 132 -20.33 -3.28 -10.47
C MET A 132 -20.20 -2.46 -11.75
N GLY A 133 -19.04 -2.55 -12.39
CA GLY A 133 -18.78 -1.81 -13.61
C GLY A 133 -19.81 -2.05 -14.69
N ASP A 134 -19.97 -1.08 -15.57
CA ASP A 134 -20.93 -1.02 -16.66
C ASP A 134 -20.19 -0.73 -17.97
N GLU A 135 -20.24 -1.67 -18.91
CA GLU A 135 -19.58 -1.54 -20.21
C GLU A 135 -20.06 -0.31 -21.01
N GLU A 136 -21.31 0.12 -20.83
CA GLU A 136 -21.86 1.33 -21.48
C GLU A 136 -21.15 2.61 -20.95
N ARG A 137 -20.59 2.53 -19.74
CA ARG A 137 -19.79 3.61 -19.12
C ARG A 137 -18.29 3.46 -19.36
N GLY A 138 -17.86 2.42 -20.08
CA GLY A 138 -16.46 2.10 -20.26
C GLY A 138 -15.80 1.50 -19.02
N GLU A 139 -16.58 0.94 -18.09
CA GLU A 139 -16.12 0.31 -16.86
C GLU A 139 -16.04 -1.22 -17.03
N ASP A 140 -15.09 -1.88 -16.35
CA ASP A 140 -15.01 -3.34 -16.35
C ASP A 140 -16.11 -3.95 -15.48
N PRO A 141 -17.00 -4.80 -16.03
CA PRO A 141 -18.11 -5.42 -15.29
C PRO A 141 -17.67 -6.31 -14.12
N LYS A 142 -16.39 -6.70 -14.06
CA LYS A 142 -15.84 -7.51 -12.97
C LYS A 142 -15.29 -6.68 -11.81
N VAL A 143 -15.22 -5.37 -11.98
CA VAL A 143 -14.65 -4.42 -11.02
C VAL A 143 -15.79 -3.72 -10.27
N TYR A 144 -15.61 -3.55 -8.95
CA TYR A 144 -16.54 -2.78 -8.14
C TYR A 144 -16.06 -1.33 -8.02
N TYR A 145 -16.95 -0.38 -8.31
CA TYR A 145 -16.69 1.06 -8.27
C TYR A 145 -17.36 1.68 -7.04
N TYR A 146 -16.56 2.27 -6.14
CA TYR A 146 -17.08 3.03 -5.01
C TYR A 146 -17.73 4.35 -5.50
N ALA A 147 -18.83 4.77 -4.86
CA ALA A 147 -19.57 5.98 -5.23
C ALA A 147 -19.39 7.14 -4.24
N GLY A 148 -18.70 6.91 -3.15
CA GLY A 148 -18.34 7.89 -2.14
C GLY A 148 -17.64 7.22 -0.98
N GLN A 149 -16.57 7.82 -0.49
CA GLN A 149 -15.73 7.30 0.57
C GLN A 149 -15.18 8.41 1.47
N GLU A 150 -15.12 8.15 2.77
CA GLU A 150 -14.55 9.02 3.78
C GLU A 150 -13.19 8.46 4.21
N LEU A 151 -12.13 9.25 4.11
CA LEU A 151 -10.78 8.87 4.58
C LEU A 151 -10.74 8.87 6.10
N LEU A 152 -10.33 7.75 6.70
CA LEU A 152 -10.24 7.57 8.15
C LEU A 152 -8.79 7.62 8.64
N GLU A 153 -7.88 6.91 7.97
CA GLU A 153 -6.46 6.86 8.28
C GLU A 153 -5.63 6.51 7.05
N VAL A 154 -4.33 6.73 7.13
CA VAL A 154 -3.36 6.22 6.15
C VAL A 154 -2.26 5.48 6.89
N SER A 155 -1.93 4.29 6.43
CA SER A 155 -0.86 3.48 7.03
C SER A 155 0.28 3.26 6.06
N VAL A 156 1.52 3.36 6.56
CA VAL A 156 2.67 2.77 5.87
C VAL A 156 2.51 1.27 5.89
N VAL A 157 2.67 0.62 4.74
CA VAL A 157 2.48 -0.84 4.59
C VAL A 157 3.64 -1.49 3.86
N ASN A 158 3.79 -2.79 4.07
CA ASN A 158 4.79 -3.58 3.34
C ASN A 158 4.39 -3.79 1.89
N ILE A 159 3.08 -4.05 1.66
CA ILE A 159 2.50 -4.28 0.33
C ILE A 159 1.18 -3.48 0.27
N PRO A 160 1.04 -2.52 -0.64
CA PRO A 160 -0.16 -1.71 -0.77
C PRO A 160 -1.27 -2.47 -1.52
N SER A 161 -2.53 -2.15 -1.24
CA SER A 161 -3.68 -2.66 -2.01
C SER A 161 -3.76 -1.99 -3.38
N ASN A 162 -3.56 -0.68 -3.46
CA ASN A 162 -3.37 0.03 -4.72
C ASN A 162 -1.89 -0.03 -5.10
N ALA A 163 -1.57 -0.61 -6.27
CA ALA A 163 -0.19 -0.80 -6.72
C ALA A 163 0.57 0.53 -6.90
N ASN A 164 -0.15 1.64 -7.12
CA ASN A 164 0.40 2.97 -7.31
C ASN A 164 0.49 3.78 -6.00
N ALA A 165 0.05 3.22 -4.86
CA ALA A 165 0.12 3.87 -3.55
C ALA A 165 1.55 3.86 -2.99
N LEU A 166 2.45 4.56 -3.67
CA LEU A 166 3.88 4.58 -3.43
C LEU A 166 4.39 5.98 -3.04
N LYS A 167 5.56 6.01 -2.44
CA LYS A 167 6.31 7.24 -2.21
C LYS A 167 6.62 7.91 -3.56
N ARG A 168 6.31 9.19 -3.72
CA ARG A 168 6.37 9.93 -5.01
C ARG A 168 7.74 9.89 -5.70
N SER A 169 8.84 9.78 -4.94
CA SER A 169 10.20 9.67 -5.50
C SER A 169 10.44 8.39 -6.30
N ILE A 170 9.62 7.34 -6.10
CA ILE A 170 9.79 6.05 -6.80
C ILE A 170 9.05 6.06 -8.15
N GLU A 171 8.03 6.87 -8.33
CA GLU A 171 7.38 7.03 -9.64
C GLU A 171 8.35 7.63 -10.68
N GLU A 172 9.23 8.55 -10.26
CA GLU A 172 10.26 9.12 -11.15
C GLU A 172 11.35 8.08 -11.50
N GLU A 173 11.68 7.16 -10.59
CA GLU A 173 12.62 6.04 -10.86
C GLU A 173 12.03 5.01 -11.83
N ARG A 174 10.73 4.70 -11.75
CA ARG A 174 10.06 3.76 -12.65
C ARG A 174 9.95 4.27 -14.08
N ALA A 175 9.81 5.56 -14.28
CA ALA A 175 9.79 6.17 -15.62
C ALA A 175 11.15 6.04 -16.35
N GLY A 176 12.25 5.78 -15.62
CA GLY A 176 13.59 5.50 -16.16
C GLY A 176 13.89 4.02 -16.39
N TRP A 177 13.01 3.12 -15.95
CA TRP A 177 13.14 1.68 -16.18
C TRP A 177 12.38 1.29 -17.43
N GLU A 178 12.97 1.52 -18.61
CA GLU A 178 12.59 0.75 -19.79
C GLU A 178 12.90 -0.72 -19.47
N TYR A 179 11.84 -1.51 -19.25
CA TYR A 179 11.93 -2.96 -19.29
C TYR A 179 12.39 -3.32 -20.71
N GLU A 180 13.66 -3.59 -20.89
CA GLU A 180 14.07 -4.42 -22.01
C GLU A 180 13.40 -5.78 -21.80
N GLU A 181 12.30 -5.99 -22.50
CA GLU A 181 11.67 -7.29 -22.67
C GLU A 181 12.61 -8.17 -23.48
N LYS A 182 13.64 -8.72 -22.80
CA LYS A 182 14.56 -9.73 -23.32
C LYS A 182 15.05 -10.63 -22.20
N ALA A 183 14.21 -11.58 -21.85
CA ALA A 183 14.68 -12.88 -21.41
C ALA A 183 13.76 -13.93 -22.03
N GLU A 184 14.21 -14.52 -23.13
CA GLU A 184 13.76 -15.85 -23.51
C GLU A 184 13.81 -16.72 -22.28
N GLN A 185 12.64 -17.19 -21.85
CA GLN A 185 12.57 -18.19 -20.80
C GLN A 185 13.27 -19.44 -21.32
N PRO A 186 14.28 -19.99 -20.61
CA PRO A 186 14.78 -21.29 -20.98
C PRO A 186 13.62 -22.28 -20.88
N GLU A 187 13.35 -23.02 -21.93
CA GLU A 187 12.46 -24.18 -21.91
C GLU A 187 12.94 -25.12 -20.80
N VAL A 188 12.17 -25.15 -19.70
CA VAL A 188 12.36 -26.17 -18.67
C VAL A 188 11.74 -27.44 -19.22
N GLU A 189 12.58 -28.35 -19.69
CA GLU A 189 12.18 -29.75 -19.91
C GLU A 189 11.59 -30.27 -18.60
N THR A 190 10.28 -30.45 -18.57
CA THR A 190 9.59 -31.09 -17.45
C THR A 190 9.80 -32.58 -17.54
N ASP A 191 10.82 -33.08 -16.85
CA ASP A 191 10.90 -34.51 -16.50
C ASP A 191 9.82 -34.79 -15.44
N VAL A 192 8.72 -35.38 -15.91
CA VAL A 192 7.53 -35.68 -15.09
C VAL A 192 7.75 -37.05 -14.42
N THR A 193 8.60 -37.11 -13.39
CA THR A 193 8.60 -38.20 -12.42
C THR A 193 8.92 -37.69 -11.01
N ALA A 194 8.02 -36.87 -10.47
CA ALA A 194 8.00 -36.61 -9.02
C ALA A 194 6.58 -36.81 -8.52
N GLU A 195 6.42 -37.73 -7.57
CA GLU A 195 5.17 -38.01 -6.88
C GLU A 195 4.53 -36.75 -6.30
N ALA A 196 3.22 -36.58 -6.49
CA ALA A 196 2.44 -35.46 -5.99
C ALA A 196 2.56 -35.37 -4.45
N PRO A 197 2.85 -34.19 -3.88
CA PRO A 197 2.82 -34.03 -2.43
C PRO A 197 1.40 -34.12 -1.89
N ALA A 198 1.29 -34.69 -0.69
CA ALA A 198 0.06 -35.03 0.01
C ALA A 198 -0.97 -33.89 0.03
N ASP A 199 -2.21 -34.30 -0.23
CA ASP A 199 -3.45 -33.55 -0.27
C ASP A 199 -3.63 -32.49 0.83
N TYR A 200 -3.49 -31.22 0.45
CA TYR A 200 -3.79 -30.06 1.31
C TYR A 200 -5.29 -29.90 1.61
N THR A 201 -6.18 -30.57 0.88
CA THR A 201 -7.63 -30.54 1.08
C THR A 201 -8.04 -31.09 2.44
N SER A 202 -7.31 -32.07 2.98
CA SER A 202 -7.58 -32.68 4.29
C SER A 202 -7.25 -31.73 5.46
N THR A 203 -6.25 -30.87 5.30
CA THR A 203 -5.82 -29.93 6.34
C THR A 203 -6.82 -28.75 6.47
N ILE A 204 -7.35 -28.26 5.36
CA ILE A 204 -8.37 -27.21 5.34
C ILE A 204 -9.71 -27.72 5.90
N ALA A 205 -10.09 -28.97 5.60
CA ALA A 205 -11.30 -29.59 6.12
C ALA A 205 -11.21 -29.79 7.66
N ARG A 206 -10.05 -30.17 8.20
CA ARG A 206 -9.81 -30.27 9.65
C ARG A 206 -9.87 -28.92 10.36
N ALA A 207 -9.31 -27.86 9.78
CA ALA A 207 -9.37 -26.51 10.34
C ALA A 207 -10.81 -25.99 10.39
N ARG A 208 -11.62 -26.23 9.35
CA ARG A 208 -13.04 -25.85 9.32
C ARG A 208 -13.88 -26.63 10.34
N ALA A 209 -13.60 -27.92 10.55
CA ALA A 209 -14.29 -28.74 11.55
C ALA A 209 -13.98 -28.30 13.00
N LEU A 210 -12.75 -27.86 13.27
CA LEU A 210 -12.38 -27.32 14.59
C LEU A 210 -13.07 -25.97 14.89
N MET A 211 -13.21 -25.11 13.89
CA MET A 211 -13.91 -23.83 14.05
C MET A 211 -15.41 -23.98 14.26
N ALA A 212 -16.03 -25.05 13.78
CA ALA A 212 -17.45 -25.33 13.96
C ALA A 212 -17.80 -25.88 15.36
N GLN A 213 -16.81 -26.26 16.19
CA GLN A 213 -17.01 -26.80 17.55
C GLN A 213 -16.86 -25.73 18.66
N ILE A 214 -16.59 -24.47 18.28
CA ILE A 214 -16.34 -23.37 19.24
C ILE A 214 -17.54 -22.38 19.30
N ASN A 215 -18.66 -22.70 18.64
CA ASN A 215 -19.92 -21.94 18.75
C ASN A 215 -20.95 -22.73 19.57
#